data_cb4542b6b0d84d7955ec41d0a0a2d353
#
_entry.id   cb4542b6b0d84d7955ec41d0a0a2d353
#
_cell.length_a   1.000
_cell.length_b   1.000
_cell.length_c   1.000
_cell.angle_alpha   90.00
_cell.angle_beta   90.00
_cell.angle_gamma   90.00
#
_symmetry.space_group_name_H-M   'P 1'
#
loop_
_entity.id
_entity.type
_entity.pdbx_description
1 polymer ?
#
loop_
_entity_poly.entity_id
_entity_poly.type
_entity_poly.pdbx_seq_one_letter_code
_entity_poly.pdbx_strand_id
1 'polypeptide(L)'
;MKLKVFALILGMALSIAFASSASAQFVEKKTVSLALAKKMAAASEAEAAKNNWTMVFVIVDDGGNLVYLGRMDGTQIGSIEVAQGKARTALNFKRPTKALQDTIDMGQPHVITLDHITAVQGGLPILLDGKVIGAIGASGGTSAQDEQCAQAGLNALNEK
;
A
#
# COMPACT_ATOMS: atom_id res chain seq x y z
N MET A 1 -21.03 34.62 54.46
CA MET A 1 -19.92 34.77 53.53
C MET A 1 -19.24 33.44 53.18
N LYS A 2 -19.01 32.55 54.13
CA LYS A 2 -18.34 31.23 53.90
C LYS A 2 -19.13 30.27 53.00
N LEU A 3 -20.46 30.29 53.03
CA LEU A 3 -21.30 29.38 52.23
C LEU A 3 -21.31 29.74 50.73
N LYS A 4 -21.21 31.02 50.36
CA LYS A 4 -21.17 31.49 48.96
C LYS A 4 -19.83 31.17 48.28
N VAL A 5 -18.71 31.15 49.03
CA VAL A 5 -17.39 30.79 48.50
C VAL A 5 -17.31 29.29 48.22
N PHE A 6 -17.94 28.46 49.09
CA PHE A 6 -17.97 27.01 48.88
C PHE A 6 -18.75 26.58 47.64
N ALA A 7 -19.87 27.25 47.35
CA ALA A 7 -20.66 27.03 46.15
C ALA A 7 -19.93 27.43 44.85
N LEU A 8 -19.09 28.49 44.92
CA LEU A 8 -18.29 28.94 43.76
C LEU A 8 -17.15 27.97 43.43
N ILE A 9 -16.49 27.41 44.45
CA ILE A 9 -15.43 26.44 44.28
C ILE A 9 -15.96 25.10 43.74
N LEU A 10 -17.14 24.68 44.21
CA LEU A 10 -17.78 23.44 43.74
C LEU A 10 -18.25 23.56 42.28
N GLY A 11 -18.76 24.75 41.86
CA GLY A 11 -19.13 25.04 40.48
C GLY A 11 -17.94 25.05 39.52
N MET A 12 -16.78 25.54 39.97
CA MET A 12 -15.56 25.60 39.16
C MET A 12 -14.88 24.23 39.03
N ALA A 13 -14.98 23.35 40.03
CA ALA A 13 -14.47 21.97 39.96
C ALA A 13 -15.30 21.08 39.02
N LEU A 14 -16.60 21.34 38.86
CA LEU A 14 -17.49 20.59 37.98
C LEU A 14 -17.27 20.93 36.49
N SER A 15 -16.74 22.13 36.19
CA SER A 15 -16.50 22.59 34.82
C SER A 15 -15.24 21.98 34.17
N ILE A 16 -14.34 21.39 34.98
CA ILE A 16 -13.09 20.82 34.47
C ILE A 16 -13.26 19.35 33.99
N ALA A 17 -14.36 18.68 34.39
CA ALA A 17 -14.59 17.27 34.09
C ALA A 17 -15.08 16.96 32.66
N PHE A 18 -15.39 17.97 31.83
CA PHE A 18 -15.93 17.76 30.47
C PHE A 18 -14.96 17.98 29.30
N ALA A 19 -13.66 18.17 29.57
CA ALA A 19 -12.68 18.48 28.54
C ALA A 19 -11.89 17.25 28.01
N SER A 20 -12.40 16.02 28.15
CA SER A 20 -11.66 14.82 27.77
C SER A 20 -12.46 13.93 26.82
N SER A 21 -12.65 14.31 25.57
CA SER A 21 -13.18 13.37 24.57
C SER A 21 -12.94 13.76 23.11
N ALA A 22 -12.13 14.78 22.81
CA ALA A 22 -11.86 15.15 21.41
C ALA A 22 -10.79 14.29 20.72
N SER A 23 -10.07 13.44 21.46
CA SER A 23 -8.95 12.65 20.92
C SER A 23 -9.35 11.37 20.16
N ALA A 24 -10.61 10.93 20.27
CA ALA A 24 -11.04 9.64 19.69
C ALA A 24 -11.50 9.71 18.22
N GLN A 25 -11.45 10.87 17.58
CA GLN A 25 -11.97 11.07 16.22
C GLN A 25 -10.92 10.92 15.11
N PHE A 26 -9.64 10.87 15.46
CA PHE A 26 -8.56 10.81 14.50
C PHE A 26 -7.84 9.46 14.59
N VAL A 27 -7.56 8.86 13.43
CA VAL A 27 -6.73 7.66 13.33
C VAL A 27 -5.41 8.05 12.67
N GLU A 28 -4.30 7.88 13.40
CA GLU A 28 -2.98 8.00 12.80
C GLU A 28 -2.67 6.78 11.93
N LYS A 29 -2.23 7.04 10.70
CA LYS A 29 -1.83 6.01 9.75
C LYS A 29 -0.39 6.24 9.31
N LYS A 30 0.37 5.14 9.22
CA LYS A 30 1.63 5.12 8.49
C LYS A 30 1.34 4.89 7.02
N THR A 31 2.08 5.59 6.15
CA THR A 31 1.95 5.46 4.70
C THR A 31 3.32 5.48 4.02
N VAL A 32 3.38 5.06 2.76
CA VAL A 32 4.61 5.04 1.98
C VAL A 32 5.01 6.46 1.60
N SER A 33 6.24 6.87 1.96
CA SER A 33 6.82 8.13 1.50
C SER A 33 7.40 8.01 0.09
N LEU A 34 7.53 9.14 -0.63
CA LEU A 34 8.20 9.17 -1.93
C LEU A 34 9.65 8.66 -1.86
N ALA A 35 10.36 8.94 -0.77
CA ALA A 35 11.74 8.47 -0.58
C ALA A 35 11.79 6.94 -0.50
N LEU A 36 10.90 6.31 0.27
CA LEU A 36 10.79 4.86 0.35
C LEU A 36 10.35 4.27 -0.99
N ALA A 37 9.37 4.87 -1.66
CA ALA A 37 8.89 4.42 -2.97
C ALA A 37 10.03 4.40 -4.01
N LYS A 38 10.86 5.45 -4.06
CA LYS A 38 12.04 5.50 -4.94
C LYS A 38 13.06 4.42 -4.61
N LYS A 39 13.34 4.16 -3.33
CA LYS A 39 14.26 3.11 -2.88
C LYS A 39 13.78 1.72 -3.34
N MET A 40 12.50 1.44 -3.14
CA MET A 40 11.88 0.18 -3.56
C MET A 40 11.89 0.02 -5.07
N ALA A 41 11.53 1.06 -5.82
CA ALA A 41 11.55 1.05 -7.28
C ALA A 41 12.97 0.79 -7.83
N ALA A 42 13.99 1.42 -7.25
CA ALA A 42 15.39 1.21 -7.67
C ALA A 42 15.84 -0.24 -7.46
N ALA A 43 15.45 -0.89 -6.36
CA ALA A 43 15.75 -2.30 -6.12
C ALA A 43 15.02 -3.23 -7.12
N SER A 44 13.76 -2.92 -7.42
CA SER A 44 12.98 -3.64 -8.44
C SER A 44 13.59 -3.49 -9.83
N GLU A 45 14.02 -2.28 -10.19
CA GLU A 45 14.68 -1.98 -11.47
C GLU A 45 16.03 -2.69 -11.59
N ALA A 46 16.82 -2.72 -10.51
CA ALA A 46 18.09 -3.45 -10.49
C ALA A 46 17.89 -4.96 -10.69
N GLU A 47 16.86 -5.55 -10.09
CA GLU A 47 16.53 -6.96 -10.32
C GLU A 47 16.10 -7.23 -11.76
N ALA A 48 15.27 -6.36 -12.35
CA ALA A 48 14.87 -6.46 -13.74
C ALA A 48 16.09 -6.35 -14.69
N ALA A 49 16.94 -5.35 -14.48
CA ALA A 49 18.13 -5.11 -15.31
C ALA A 49 19.10 -6.29 -15.25
N LYS A 50 19.32 -6.87 -14.06
CA LYS A 50 20.17 -8.07 -13.88
C LYS A 50 19.72 -9.25 -14.72
N ASN A 51 18.42 -9.36 -14.97
CA ASN A 51 17.82 -10.45 -15.73
C ASN A 51 17.53 -10.07 -17.21
N ASN A 52 17.90 -8.86 -17.65
CA ASN A 52 17.61 -8.31 -18.98
C ASN A 52 16.10 -8.21 -19.26
N TRP A 53 15.30 -7.91 -18.24
CA TRP A 53 13.87 -7.64 -18.37
C TRP A 53 13.62 -6.14 -18.39
N THR A 54 12.58 -5.72 -19.11
CA THR A 54 12.09 -4.35 -19.10
C THR A 54 10.71 -4.30 -18.45
N MET A 55 10.54 -3.44 -17.44
CA MET A 55 9.40 -3.45 -16.56
C MET A 55 8.83 -2.05 -16.32
N VAL A 56 7.59 -2.00 -15.86
CA VAL A 56 6.99 -0.86 -15.18
C VAL A 56 6.87 -1.20 -13.70
N PHE A 57 7.23 -0.26 -12.83
CA PHE A 57 7.06 -0.35 -11.37
C PHE A 57 6.14 0.76 -10.90
N VAL A 58 5.16 0.39 -10.10
CA VAL A 58 4.19 1.31 -9.50
C VAL A 58 4.17 1.10 -8.00
N ILE A 59 4.26 2.18 -7.23
CA ILE A 59 4.03 2.17 -5.79
C ILE A 59 2.86 3.09 -5.47
N VAL A 60 1.90 2.58 -4.72
CA VAL A 60 0.75 3.34 -4.20
C VAL A 60 0.81 3.44 -2.68
N ASP A 61 0.22 4.52 -2.13
CA ASP A 61 0.07 4.72 -0.70
C ASP A 61 -1.07 3.88 -0.10
N ASP A 62 -1.35 4.05 1.20
CA ASP A 62 -2.43 3.34 1.91
C ASP A 62 -3.84 3.74 1.46
N GLY A 63 -4.00 4.83 0.73
CA GLY A 63 -5.23 5.27 0.08
C GLY A 63 -5.37 4.81 -1.38
N GLY A 64 -4.36 4.14 -1.94
CA GLY A 64 -4.33 3.71 -3.35
C GLY A 64 -3.92 4.81 -4.33
N ASN A 65 -3.42 5.95 -3.82
CA ASN A 65 -2.93 7.04 -4.65
C ASN A 65 -1.52 6.71 -5.17
N LEU A 66 -1.23 7.13 -6.39
CA LEU A 66 0.07 6.93 -7.01
C LEU A 66 1.14 7.76 -6.29
N VAL A 67 2.17 7.10 -5.77
CA VAL A 67 3.36 7.73 -5.17
C VAL A 67 4.53 7.74 -6.14
N TYR A 68 4.72 6.62 -6.87
CA TYR A 68 5.80 6.48 -7.85
C TYR A 68 5.37 5.60 -9.03
N LEU A 69 5.80 5.99 -10.22
CA LEU A 69 5.74 5.18 -11.42
C LEU A 69 7.04 5.35 -12.19
N GLY A 70 7.71 4.25 -12.48
CA GLY A 70 8.85 4.20 -13.39
C GLY A 70 8.58 3.17 -14.49
N ARG A 71 8.83 3.56 -15.75
CA ARG A 71 8.81 2.66 -16.89
C ARG A 71 10.21 2.60 -17.49
N MET A 72 10.81 1.42 -17.47
CA MET A 72 12.09 1.18 -18.14
C MET A 72 11.94 1.31 -19.66
N ASP A 73 13.02 1.75 -20.30
CA ASP A 73 13.05 1.87 -21.76
C ASP A 73 12.73 0.54 -22.43
N GLY A 74 11.93 0.59 -23.50
CA GLY A 74 11.51 -0.61 -24.24
C GLY A 74 10.35 -1.39 -23.62
N THR A 75 9.89 -1.06 -22.42
CA THR A 75 8.70 -1.73 -21.84
C THR A 75 7.44 -1.36 -22.61
N GLN A 76 6.59 -2.36 -22.87
CA GLN A 76 5.32 -2.16 -23.55
C GLN A 76 4.39 -1.19 -22.79
N ILE A 77 3.64 -0.36 -23.55
CA ILE A 77 2.79 0.70 -22.97
C ILE A 77 1.70 0.12 -22.07
N GLY A 78 1.11 -1.01 -22.45
CA GLY A 78 0.04 -1.66 -21.66
C GLY A 78 0.46 -2.05 -20.24
N SER A 79 1.77 -2.24 -19.98
CA SER A 79 2.28 -2.55 -18.65
C SER A 79 2.07 -1.43 -17.63
N ILE A 80 1.86 -0.18 -18.06
CA ILE A 80 1.58 0.95 -17.17
C ILE A 80 0.28 0.69 -16.41
N GLU A 81 -0.80 0.45 -17.12
CA GLU A 81 -2.12 0.20 -16.52
C GLU A 81 -2.14 -1.11 -15.73
N VAL A 82 -1.48 -2.15 -16.25
CA VAL A 82 -1.41 -3.44 -15.56
C VAL A 82 -0.66 -3.34 -14.24
N ALA A 83 0.49 -2.65 -14.18
CA ALA A 83 1.23 -2.45 -12.93
C ALA A 83 0.44 -1.64 -11.90
N GLN A 84 -0.27 -0.59 -12.34
CA GLN A 84 -1.17 0.18 -11.47
C GLN A 84 -2.32 -0.69 -10.94
N GLY A 85 -2.95 -1.46 -11.81
CA GLY A 85 -4.03 -2.37 -11.43
C GLY A 85 -3.56 -3.41 -10.41
N LYS A 86 -2.38 -4.03 -10.62
CA LYS A 86 -1.79 -4.98 -9.68
C LYS A 86 -1.51 -4.34 -8.31
N ALA A 87 -0.89 -3.15 -8.28
CA ALA A 87 -0.62 -2.43 -7.03
C ALA A 87 -1.92 -2.14 -6.26
N ARG A 88 -2.93 -1.56 -6.92
CA ARG A 88 -4.22 -1.26 -6.31
C ARG A 88 -4.95 -2.52 -5.84
N THR A 89 -4.92 -3.59 -6.62
CA THR A 89 -5.52 -4.87 -6.24
C THR A 89 -4.87 -5.43 -4.99
N ALA A 90 -3.52 -5.45 -4.93
CA ALA A 90 -2.80 -5.94 -3.75
C ALA A 90 -3.11 -5.11 -2.50
N LEU A 91 -3.24 -3.78 -2.62
CA LEU A 91 -3.64 -2.88 -1.55
C LEU A 91 -5.06 -3.17 -1.06
N ASN A 92 -6.03 -3.14 -2.00
CA ASN A 92 -7.46 -3.22 -1.68
C ASN A 92 -7.84 -4.54 -1.02
N PHE A 93 -7.25 -5.64 -1.46
CA PHE A 93 -7.51 -6.98 -0.93
C PHE A 93 -6.48 -7.44 0.10
N LYS A 94 -5.47 -6.60 0.43
CA LYS A 94 -4.43 -6.84 1.46
C LYS A 94 -3.73 -8.19 1.30
N ARG A 95 -3.47 -8.59 0.04
CA ARG A 95 -2.83 -9.87 -0.32
C ARG A 95 -2.10 -9.75 -1.65
N PRO A 96 -1.10 -10.62 -1.93
CA PRO A 96 -0.52 -10.73 -3.26
C PRO A 96 -1.58 -11.01 -4.32
N THR A 97 -1.45 -10.39 -5.49
CA THR A 97 -2.37 -10.62 -6.62
C THR A 97 -2.31 -12.06 -7.13
N LYS A 98 -1.20 -12.76 -6.87
CA LYS A 98 -1.07 -14.20 -7.10
C LYS A 98 -2.18 -15.01 -6.44
N ALA A 99 -2.58 -14.68 -5.22
CA ALA A 99 -3.65 -15.40 -4.52
C ALA A 99 -5.00 -15.33 -5.23
N LEU A 100 -5.24 -14.24 -5.98
CA LEU A 100 -6.46 -14.09 -6.79
C LEU A 100 -6.33 -14.81 -8.14
N GLN A 101 -5.14 -14.78 -8.74
CA GLN A 101 -4.83 -15.59 -9.92
C GLN A 101 -5.03 -17.08 -9.60
N ASP A 102 -4.46 -17.58 -8.49
CA ASP A 102 -4.59 -18.98 -8.09
C ASP A 102 -6.07 -19.39 -7.90
N THR A 103 -6.91 -18.48 -7.40
CA THR A 103 -8.36 -18.74 -7.27
C THR A 103 -9.01 -18.98 -8.64
N ILE A 104 -8.60 -18.22 -9.67
CA ILE A 104 -9.08 -18.41 -11.05
C ILE A 104 -8.57 -19.75 -11.61
N ASP A 105 -7.29 -20.03 -11.40
CA ASP A 105 -6.64 -21.26 -11.89
C ASP A 105 -7.26 -22.52 -11.26
N MET A 106 -7.79 -22.40 -10.04
CA MET A 106 -8.58 -23.45 -9.36
C MET A 106 -10.03 -23.58 -9.88
N GLY A 107 -10.40 -22.89 -10.95
CA GLY A 107 -11.74 -22.94 -11.54
C GLY A 107 -12.80 -22.08 -10.83
N GLN A 108 -12.38 -21.07 -10.07
CA GLN A 108 -13.26 -20.13 -9.37
C GLN A 108 -13.17 -18.73 -9.97
N PRO A 109 -13.62 -18.48 -11.21
CA PRO A 109 -13.41 -17.21 -11.92
C PRO A 109 -14.28 -16.06 -11.39
N HIS A 110 -15.17 -16.28 -10.42
CA HIS A 110 -16.05 -15.25 -9.87
C HIS A 110 -15.30 -14.04 -9.30
N VAL A 111 -14.03 -14.20 -8.94
CA VAL A 111 -13.20 -13.06 -8.47
C VAL A 111 -13.05 -11.97 -9.52
N ILE A 112 -13.18 -12.27 -10.82
CA ILE A 112 -13.10 -11.26 -11.88
C ILE A 112 -14.31 -10.32 -11.92
N THR A 113 -15.39 -10.64 -11.21
CA THR A 113 -16.58 -9.78 -11.09
C THR A 113 -16.42 -8.69 -10.02
N LEU A 114 -15.32 -8.73 -9.24
CA LEU A 114 -15.02 -7.69 -8.28
C LEU A 114 -14.51 -6.44 -9.00
N ASP A 115 -14.99 -5.27 -8.57
CA ASP A 115 -14.60 -4.01 -9.17
C ASP A 115 -13.10 -3.73 -9.04
N HIS A 116 -12.52 -3.17 -10.09
CA HIS A 116 -11.14 -2.70 -10.13
C HIS A 116 -10.09 -3.77 -9.76
N ILE A 117 -10.32 -5.02 -10.14
CA ILE A 117 -9.40 -6.12 -9.89
C ILE A 117 -8.46 -6.34 -11.09
N THR A 118 -7.19 -6.61 -10.80
CA THR A 118 -6.20 -7.17 -11.73
C THR A 118 -5.64 -8.43 -11.09
N ALA A 119 -6.31 -9.56 -11.35
CA ALA A 119 -6.00 -10.86 -10.75
C ALA A 119 -4.85 -11.57 -11.50
N VAL A 120 -3.71 -10.87 -11.64
CA VAL A 120 -2.50 -11.36 -12.29
C VAL A 120 -1.32 -11.13 -11.36
N GLN A 121 -0.52 -12.17 -11.11
CA GLN A 121 0.65 -12.15 -10.23
C GLN A 121 1.59 -10.98 -10.54
N GLY A 122 2.19 -10.36 -9.49
CA GLY A 122 3.13 -9.24 -9.60
C GLY A 122 2.70 -7.98 -8.84
N GLY A 123 1.59 -8.05 -8.08
CA GLY A 123 1.20 -7.02 -7.12
C GLY A 123 1.36 -7.52 -5.69
N LEU A 124 2.03 -6.74 -4.82
CA LEU A 124 2.35 -7.12 -3.44
C LEU A 124 1.99 -5.99 -2.47
N PRO A 125 1.33 -6.29 -1.33
CA PRO A 125 1.11 -5.28 -0.29
C PRO A 125 2.43 -4.96 0.42
N ILE A 126 2.63 -3.68 0.76
CA ILE A 126 3.74 -3.20 1.58
C ILE A 126 3.29 -3.23 3.03
N LEU A 127 3.97 -4.03 3.85
CA LEU A 127 3.64 -4.23 5.26
C LEU A 127 4.67 -3.57 6.17
N LEU A 128 4.19 -2.85 7.18
CA LEU A 128 5.00 -2.33 8.28
C LEU A 128 4.30 -2.68 9.60
N ASP A 129 4.99 -3.38 10.49
CA ASP A 129 4.42 -3.86 11.77
C ASP A 129 3.08 -4.61 11.58
N GLY A 130 2.98 -5.44 10.53
CA GLY A 130 1.78 -6.21 10.20
C GLY A 130 0.61 -5.41 9.60
N LYS A 131 0.78 -4.10 9.40
CA LYS A 131 -0.22 -3.22 8.78
C LYS A 131 0.16 -2.91 7.34
N VAL A 132 -0.82 -2.92 6.44
CA VAL A 132 -0.63 -2.49 5.06
C VAL A 132 -0.50 -0.97 5.02
N ILE A 133 0.62 -0.47 4.50
CA ILE A 133 0.94 0.96 4.38
C ILE A 133 0.98 1.44 2.92
N GLY A 134 0.76 0.56 1.98
CA GLY A 134 0.78 0.79 0.54
C GLY A 134 0.89 -0.53 -0.22
N ALA A 135 1.18 -0.47 -1.50
CA ALA A 135 1.46 -1.64 -2.33
C ALA A 135 2.41 -1.31 -3.48
N ILE A 136 3.08 -2.34 -3.99
CA ILE A 136 3.90 -2.29 -5.19
C ILE A 136 3.29 -3.20 -6.27
N GLY A 137 3.34 -2.77 -7.51
CA GLY A 137 2.98 -3.56 -8.68
C GLY A 137 4.07 -3.50 -9.74
N ALA A 138 4.37 -4.63 -10.34
CA ALA A 138 5.29 -4.73 -11.46
C ALA A 138 4.61 -5.39 -12.67
N SER A 139 4.99 -4.96 -13.88
CA SER A 139 4.51 -5.53 -15.14
C SER A 139 5.48 -5.28 -16.27
N GLY A 140 5.71 -6.30 -17.11
CA GLY A 140 6.59 -6.20 -18.28
C GLY A 140 7.07 -7.55 -18.77
N GLY A 141 7.20 -8.52 -17.87
CA GLY A 141 7.59 -9.89 -18.17
C GLY A 141 6.46 -10.89 -18.03
N THR A 142 6.81 -12.13 -17.70
CA THR A 142 5.83 -13.10 -17.21
C THR A 142 5.37 -12.72 -15.81
N SER A 143 4.19 -13.22 -15.39
CA SER A 143 3.64 -12.91 -14.07
C SER A 143 4.60 -13.25 -12.92
N ALA A 144 5.38 -14.34 -13.05
CA ALA A 144 6.38 -14.74 -12.07
C ALA A 144 7.58 -13.77 -12.03
N GLN A 145 8.03 -13.28 -13.19
CA GLN A 145 9.10 -12.28 -13.29
C GLN A 145 8.66 -10.93 -12.71
N ASP A 146 7.42 -10.54 -12.97
CA ASP A 146 6.82 -9.34 -12.41
C ASP A 146 6.84 -9.41 -10.87
N GLU A 147 6.40 -10.54 -10.27
CA GLU A 147 6.42 -10.70 -8.81
C GLU A 147 7.84 -10.76 -8.25
N GLN A 148 8.79 -11.41 -8.94
CA GLN A 148 10.19 -11.42 -8.53
C GLN A 148 10.76 -10.01 -8.40
N CYS A 149 10.49 -9.15 -9.38
CA CYS A 149 10.91 -7.75 -9.35
C CYS A 149 10.19 -6.95 -8.24
N ALA A 150 8.88 -7.14 -8.07
CA ALA A 150 8.13 -6.51 -6.99
C ALA A 150 8.65 -6.94 -5.60
N GLN A 151 9.01 -8.23 -5.43
CA GLN A 151 9.59 -8.75 -4.20
C GLN A 151 10.97 -8.15 -3.89
N ALA A 152 11.82 -7.93 -4.91
CA ALA A 152 13.10 -7.24 -4.73
C ALA A 152 12.88 -5.83 -4.17
N GLY A 153 11.86 -5.11 -4.64
CA GLY A 153 11.45 -3.83 -4.09
C GLY A 153 11.03 -3.92 -2.62
N LEU A 154 10.22 -4.93 -2.25
CA LEU A 154 9.81 -5.13 -0.86
C LEU A 154 11.00 -5.43 0.06
N ASN A 155 11.97 -6.21 -0.40
CA ASN A 155 13.16 -6.56 0.39
C ASN A 155 13.95 -5.31 0.79
N ALA A 156 13.98 -4.29 -0.07
CA ALA A 156 14.64 -3.02 0.22
C ALA A 156 14.00 -2.24 1.39
N LEU A 157 12.78 -2.56 1.82
CA LEU A 157 12.14 -1.96 3.00
C LEU A 157 12.98 -2.18 4.26
N ASN A 158 13.63 -3.33 4.40
CA ASN A 158 14.36 -3.76 5.59
C ASN A 158 15.88 -3.50 5.52
N GLU A 159 16.39 -3.04 4.39
CA GLU A 159 17.78 -2.68 4.22
C GLU A 159 18.05 -1.30 4.83
N LYS A 160 19.11 -1.20 5.66
CA LYS A 160 19.53 0.06 6.32
C LYS A 160 20.39 0.91 5.39
#